data_e5fe720472af63d42bdfe64bf5c6423c
#
_entry.id   e5fe720472af63d42bdfe64bf5c6423c
#
_cell.length_a   1.000
_cell.length_b   1.000
_cell.length_c   1.000
_cell.angle_alpha   90.00
_cell.angle_beta   90.00
_cell.angle_gamma   90.00
#
_symmetry.space_group_name_H-M   'P 1'
#
loop_
_entity.id
_entity.type
_entity.pdbx_description
1 polymer ?
#
loop_
_entity_poly.entity_id
_entity_poly.type
_entity_poly.pdbx_seq_one_letter_code
_entity_poly.pdbx_strand_id
1 'polypeptide(L)'
;MKNKFKLIVCVSFMLVLFASCNQKQDKPTKKATGVESKNVTTEEDKQKKIEEYEQNIKGVKEIKVAELDEVSAGKEITVYLGRKTCPDCQRFSKVFKPFVSKYEIYYIDSVAGIKKSPEDLKKFRTDNDLKTVPAVFRVKDGKITDRMNIDDKLGTTSEELQKFFDKK
;
A
#
# COMPACT_ATOMS: atom_id res chain seq x y z
N MET A 1 16.15 -29.85 41.11
CA MET A 1 15.71 -29.20 42.37
C MET A 1 14.44 -28.42 42.11
N LYS A 2 13.42 -28.75 42.84
CA LYS A 2 12.06 -28.23 42.81
C LYS A 2 12.04 -26.86 43.43
N ASN A 3 11.28 -25.90 42.84
CA ASN A 3 10.61 -24.90 43.66
C ASN A 3 9.33 -24.43 42.99
N LYS A 4 8.27 -24.84 43.63
CA LYS A 4 6.90 -24.37 43.49
C LYS A 4 6.73 -23.10 44.32
N PHE A 5 6.08 -22.07 43.79
CA PHE A 5 5.46 -20.99 44.57
C PHE A 5 4.19 -20.62 43.84
N LYS A 6 3.13 -21.12 44.24
CA LYS A 6 1.99 -20.71 45.14
C LYS A 6 1.34 -19.39 44.70
N LEU A 7 0.19 -19.64 44.17
CA LEU A 7 -1.10 -18.98 44.15
C LEU A 7 -1.34 -17.95 45.28
N ILE A 8 -1.74 -16.72 44.95
CA ILE A 8 -2.55 -15.90 45.81
C ILE A 8 -3.66 -15.25 44.99
N VAL A 9 -4.86 -15.70 45.29
CA VAL A 9 -6.17 -15.17 44.89
C VAL A 9 -6.43 -13.93 45.74
N CYS A 10 -6.77 -12.81 45.12
CA CYS A 10 -7.50 -11.72 45.82
C CYS A 10 -8.65 -11.28 44.92
N VAL A 11 -9.80 -11.79 45.33
CA VAL A 11 -11.13 -11.33 44.94
C VAL A 11 -11.38 -10.02 45.66
N SER A 12 -11.69 -8.98 44.93
CA SER A 12 -12.35 -7.81 45.52
C SER A 12 -13.45 -7.33 44.59
N PHE A 13 -14.62 -7.70 45.02
CA PHE A 13 -15.94 -7.33 44.56
C PHE A 13 -16.20 -5.88 44.97
N MET A 14 -16.45 -4.99 44.03
CA MET A 14 -17.08 -3.71 44.35
C MET A 14 -18.17 -3.41 43.33
N LEU A 15 -19.38 -3.78 43.71
CA LEU A 15 -20.64 -3.31 43.16
C LEU A 15 -20.79 -1.81 43.50
N VAL A 16 -20.97 -0.97 42.52
CA VAL A 16 -21.56 0.37 42.73
C VAL A 16 -22.76 0.49 41.79
N LEU A 17 -23.89 0.35 42.38
CA LEU A 17 -25.20 0.72 41.82
C LEU A 17 -25.32 2.25 41.84
N PHE A 18 -25.57 2.87 40.69
CA PHE A 18 -26.23 4.18 40.67
C PHE A 18 -27.51 4.09 39.83
N ALA A 19 -28.56 4.26 40.56
CA ALA A 19 -29.91 4.35 40.05
C ALA A 19 -30.18 5.74 39.43
N SER A 20 -30.83 5.72 38.31
CA SER A 20 -31.99 6.52 37.89
C SER A 20 -32.08 8.01 38.29
N CYS A 21 -32.16 8.87 37.27
CA CYS A 21 -33.16 9.94 37.25
C CYS A 21 -33.63 10.22 35.82
N ASN A 22 -34.94 9.97 35.68
CA ASN A 22 -35.76 10.29 34.53
C ASN A 22 -36.25 11.75 34.67
N GLN A 23 -36.09 12.59 33.63
CA GLN A 23 -36.99 13.73 33.43
C GLN A 23 -37.20 14.05 31.95
N LYS A 24 -38.47 14.19 31.63
CA LYS A 24 -39.11 14.44 30.34
C LYS A 24 -39.09 15.92 29.92
N GLN A 25 -39.22 16.06 28.57
CA GLN A 25 -39.87 17.19 27.85
C GLN A 25 -39.00 18.45 27.69
N ASP A 26 -38.74 18.94 26.45
CA ASP A 26 -39.63 19.42 25.41
C ASP A 26 -38.90 19.60 24.06
N LYS A 27 -39.63 19.47 22.94
CA LYS A 27 -39.32 19.83 21.53
C LYS A 27 -39.84 21.26 21.29
N PRO A 28 -39.47 22.05 20.26
CA PRO A 28 -38.76 21.76 19.00
C PRO A 28 -37.79 22.87 18.56
N THR A 29 -36.90 22.66 17.59
CA THR A 29 -36.82 23.45 16.35
C THR A 29 -35.63 23.02 15.47
N LYS A 30 -35.89 22.86 14.19
CA LYS A 30 -35.01 22.50 13.10
C LYS A 30 -33.78 23.40 12.98
N LYS A 31 -32.59 22.81 12.79
CA LYS A 31 -31.58 23.36 11.88
C LYS A 31 -30.72 22.22 11.33
N ALA A 32 -30.81 22.03 10.03
CA ALA A 32 -29.94 21.13 9.29
C ALA A 32 -28.51 21.62 9.39
N THR A 33 -27.62 20.75 9.88
CA THR A 33 -26.19 20.95 9.71
C THR A 33 -25.62 19.63 9.23
N GLY A 34 -24.94 19.69 8.09
CA GLY A 34 -24.45 18.57 7.33
C GLY A 34 -23.66 17.61 8.20
N VAL A 35 -24.03 16.34 8.13
CA VAL A 35 -23.24 15.24 8.65
C VAL A 35 -22.09 15.07 7.67
N GLU A 36 -20.96 15.63 8.00
CA GLU A 36 -19.70 15.28 7.39
C GLU A 36 -19.39 13.84 7.79
N SER A 37 -19.77 12.91 6.92
CA SER A 37 -19.46 11.49 7.06
C SER A 37 -17.95 11.33 6.95
N LYS A 38 -17.27 11.38 8.07
CA LYS A 38 -15.90 10.87 8.17
C LYS A 38 -15.97 9.38 7.89
N ASN A 39 -15.58 8.99 6.68
CA ASN A 39 -15.42 7.61 6.26
C ASN A 39 -14.34 6.96 7.17
N VAL A 40 -14.78 6.39 8.28
CA VAL A 40 -13.94 5.56 9.15
C VAL A 40 -13.75 4.25 8.41
N THR A 41 -12.67 4.17 7.62
CA THR A 41 -12.25 2.93 6.96
C THR A 41 -11.93 1.91 8.04
N THR A 42 -12.70 0.82 8.09
CA THR A 42 -12.50 -0.26 9.07
C THR A 42 -11.21 -1.04 8.75
N GLU A 43 -10.68 -1.78 9.71
CA GLU A 43 -9.52 -2.66 9.47
C GLU A 43 -9.85 -3.74 8.42
N GLU A 44 -11.10 -4.20 8.37
CA GLU A 44 -11.60 -5.13 7.37
C GLU A 44 -11.55 -4.52 5.95
N ASP A 45 -11.97 -3.27 5.79
CA ASP A 45 -11.88 -2.55 4.51
C ASP A 45 -10.42 -2.38 4.05
N LYS A 46 -9.51 -2.12 4.98
CA LYS A 46 -8.08 -2.02 4.68
C LYS A 46 -7.52 -3.35 4.22
N GLN A 47 -7.85 -4.43 4.93
CA GLN A 47 -7.40 -5.77 4.59
C GLN A 47 -7.91 -6.19 3.21
N LYS A 48 -9.20 -5.96 2.91
CA LYS A 48 -9.79 -6.22 1.60
C LYS A 48 -9.08 -5.49 0.45
N LYS A 49 -8.72 -4.22 0.66
CA LYS A 49 -7.95 -3.45 -0.34
C LYS A 49 -6.54 -4.00 -0.55
N ILE A 50 -5.90 -4.49 0.50
CA ILE A 50 -4.58 -5.14 0.41
C ILE A 50 -4.69 -6.43 -0.41
N GLU A 51 -5.68 -7.27 -0.14
CA GLU A 51 -5.92 -8.51 -0.87
C GLU A 51 -6.24 -8.24 -2.35
N GLU A 52 -7.09 -7.24 -2.64
CA GLU A 52 -7.38 -6.82 -4.01
C GLU A 52 -6.10 -6.38 -4.74
N TYR A 53 -5.24 -5.58 -4.08
CA TYR A 53 -3.96 -5.16 -4.64
C TYR A 53 -3.07 -6.36 -4.97
N GLU A 54 -2.89 -7.30 -4.06
CA GLU A 54 -2.08 -8.50 -4.25
C GLU A 54 -2.60 -9.36 -5.42
N GLN A 55 -3.93 -9.48 -5.55
CA GLN A 55 -4.53 -10.17 -6.69
C GLN A 55 -4.32 -9.43 -8.01
N ASN A 56 -4.36 -8.10 -8.02
CA ASN A 56 -4.18 -7.30 -9.22
C ASN A 56 -2.75 -7.35 -9.76
N ILE A 57 -1.75 -7.50 -8.89
CA ILE A 57 -0.34 -7.61 -9.31
C ILE A 57 0.18 -9.06 -9.31
N LYS A 58 -0.71 -10.04 -9.16
CA LYS A 58 -0.33 -11.45 -9.18
C LYS A 58 0.31 -11.81 -10.53
N GLY A 59 1.56 -12.23 -10.50
CA GLY A 59 2.34 -12.59 -11.71
C GLY A 59 3.56 -11.72 -11.91
N VAL A 60 3.69 -10.60 -11.20
CA VAL A 60 4.95 -9.84 -11.21
C VAL A 60 6.08 -10.63 -10.53
N LYS A 61 7.30 -10.41 -10.97
CA LYS A 61 8.50 -11.03 -10.37
C LYS A 61 9.08 -10.10 -9.31
N GLU A 62 8.93 -10.45 -8.04
CA GLU A 62 9.50 -9.65 -6.95
C GLU A 62 11.03 -9.73 -6.96
N ILE A 63 11.69 -8.56 -6.92
CA ILE A 63 13.14 -8.40 -6.85
C ILE A 63 13.52 -7.32 -5.84
N LYS A 64 14.78 -7.33 -5.42
CA LYS A 64 15.39 -6.24 -4.64
C LYS A 64 16.11 -5.24 -5.56
N VAL A 65 16.34 -4.05 -5.06
CA VAL A 65 17.15 -3.04 -5.78
C VAL A 65 18.54 -3.57 -6.15
N ALA A 66 19.18 -4.31 -5.23
CA ALA A 66 20.50 -4.89 -5.46
C ALA A 66 20.55 -5.93 -6.59
N GLU A 67 19.42 -6.46 -7.01
CA GLU A 67 19.31 -7.45 -8.09
C GLU A 67 19.06 -6.80 -9.47
N LEU A 68 18.84 -5.48 -9.52
CA LEU A 68 18.53 -4.77 -10.77
C LEU A 68 19.61 -4.89 -11.83
N ASP A 69 20.88 -4.76 -11.46
CA ASP A 69 22.00 -4.87 -12.39
C ASP A 69 22.04 -6.26 -13.05
N GLU A 70 21.92 -7.31 -12.25
CA GLU A 70 21.92 -8.70 -12.71
C GLU A 70 20.73 -9.00 -13.62
N VAL A 71 19.51 -8.61 -13.17
CA VAL A 71 18.26 -8.95 -13.89
C VAL A 71 18.12 -8.19 -15.20
N SER A 72 18.69 -6.97 -15.29
CA SER A 72 18.63 -6.11 -16.47
C SER A 72 19.88 -6.18 -17.36
N ALA A 73 20.84 -7.04 -17.04
CA ALA A 73 22.07 -7.19 -17.81
C ALA A 73 21.78 -7.59 -19.28
N GLY A 74 22.19 -6.75 -20.21
CA GLY A 74 22.05 -6.95 -21.65
C GLY A 74 20.60 -6.90 -22.18
N LYS A 75 19.60 -6.63 -21.35
CA LYS A 75 18.18 -6.51 -21.74
C LYS A 75 17.47 -5.38 -21.01
N GLU A 76 16.45 -4.84 -21.66
CA GLU A 76 15.55 -3.89 -21.00
C GLU A 76 14.41 -4.64 -20.30
N ILE A 77 14.17 -4.30 -19.02
CA ILE A 77 13.10 -4.83 -18.20
C ILE A 77 12.16 -3.72 -17.76
N THR A 78 10.90 -4.04 -17.51
CA THR A 78 9.95 -3.11 -16.88
C THR A 78 9.86 -3.40 -15.40
N VAL A 79 9.97 -2.36 -14.59
CA VAL A 79 9.92 -2.43 -13.13
C VAL A 79 8.75 -1.59 -12.60
N TYR A 80 7.98 -2.17 -11.70
CA TYR A 80 6.96 -1.51 -10.90
C TYR A 80 7.47 -1.36 -9.47
N LEU A 81 7.56 -0.12 -8.98
CA LEU A 81 7.86 0.21 -7.58
C LEU A 81 6.57 0.63 -6.90
N GLY A 82 6.16 -0.12 -5.86
CA GLY A 82 4.91 0.14 -5.16
C GLY A 82 4.84 -0.49 -3.78
N ARG A 83 3.67 -0.44 -3.17
CA ARG A 83 3.37 -1.16 -1.92
C ARG A 83 1.87 -1.34 -1.71
N LYS A 84 1.48 -2.43 -1.08
CA LYS A 84 0.08 -2.80 -0.83
C LYS A 84 -0.68 -1.86 0.12
N THR A 85 0.03 -1.14 0.98
CA THR A 85 -0.59 -0.21 1.95
C THR A 85 -0.74 1.22 1.42
N CYS A 86 -0.32 1.50 0.19
CA CYS A 86 -0.43 2.82 -0.43
C CYS A 86 -1.77 2.94 -1.17
N PRO A 87 -2.64 3.91 -0.83
CA PRO A 87 -3.93 4.09 -1.52
C PRO A 87 -3.79 4.31 -3.03
N ASP A 88 -2.79 5.06 -3.46
CA ASP A 88 -2.52 5.34 -4.87
C ASP A 88 -2.07 4.07 -5.60
N CYS A 89 -1.20 3.26 -4.98
CA CYS A 89 -0.81 1.96 -5.51
C CYS A 89 -2.00 1.00 -5.64
N GLN A 90 -2.91 1.02 -4.66
CA GLN A 90 -4.14 0.22 -4.70
C GLN A 90 -5.05 0.65 -5.87
N ARG A 91 -5.22 1.95 -6.10
CA ARG A 91 -5.97 2.46 -7.27
C ARG A 91 -5.28 2.11 -8.58
N PHE A 92 -3.98 2.37 -8.66
CA PHE A 92 -3.15 2.07 -9.83
C PHE A 92 -3.20 0.59 -10.21
N SER A 93 -3.15 -0.32 -9.25
CA SER A 93 -3.15 -1.76 -9.49
C SER A 93 -4.35 -2.26 -10.30
N LYS A 94 -5.50 -1.58 -10.21
CA LYS A 94 -6.73 -1.94 -10.94
C LYS A 94 -6.57 -1.75 -12.45
N VAL A 95 -6.00 -0.63 -12.87
CA VAL A 95 -5.73 -0.35 -14.30
C VAL A 95 -4.48 -1.08 -14.79
N PHE A 96 -3.57 -1.44 -13.89
CA PHE A 96 -2.32 -2.14 -14.19
C PHE A 96 -2.49 -3.66 -14.39
N LYS A 97 -3.52 -4.25 -13.77
CA LYS A 97 -3.79 -5.69 -13.80
C LYS A 97 -3.75 -6.33 -15.20
N PRO A 98 -4.37 -5.77 -16.26
CA PRO A 98 -4.31 -6.36 -17.62
C PRO A 98 -2.88 -6.45 -18.17
N PHE A 99 -2.01 -5.55 -17.75
CA PHE A 99 -0.61 -5.50 -18.21
C PHE A 99 0.26 -6.53 -17.49
N VAL A 100 -0.02 -6.80 -16.22
CA VAL A 100 0.70 -7.84 -15.45
C VAL A 100 0.56 -9.23 -16.08
N SER A 101 -0.59 -9.54 -16.69
CA SER A 101 -0.80 -10.82 -17.36
C SER A 101 -0.23 -10.86 -18.80
N LYS A 102 0.03 -9.70 -19.41
CA LYS A 102 0.46 -9.56 -20.80
C LYS A 102 1.97 -9.38 -20.96
N TYR A 103 2.62 -8.75 -19.96
CA TYR A 103 4.02 -8.38 -20.01
C TYR A 103 4.81 -8.97 -18.83
N GLU A 104 6.09 -9.21 -19.04
CA GLU A 104 7.00 -9.54 -17.95
C GLU A 104 7.33 -8.27 -17.16
N ILE A 105 6.92 -8.24 -15.90
CA ILE A 105 7.08 -7.08 -15.02
C ILE A 105 7.78 -7.52 -13.75
N TYR A 106 8.81 -6.77 -13.38
CA TYR A 106 9.51 -6.92 -12.11
C TYR A 106 8.91 -5.97 -11.08
N TYR A 107 8.91 -6.38 -9.81
CA TYR A 107 8.29 -5.63 -8.74
C TYR A 107 9.26 -5.38 -7.60
N ILE A 108 9.35 -4.13 -7.15
CA ILE A 108 10.08 -3.75 -5.94
C ILE A 108 9.07 -3.25 -4.91
N ASP A 109 8.93 -3.98 -3.80
CA ASP A 109 8.12 -3.51 -2.67
C ASP A 109 8.85 -2.39 -1.93
N SER A 110 8.28 -1.20 -1.94
CA SER A 110 8.87 -0.01 -1.34
C SER A 110 8.92 -0.03 0.20
N VAL A 111 8.25 -0.98 0.86
CA VAL A 111 8.30 -1.19 2.32
C VAL A 111 9.19 -2.36 2.70
N ALA A 112 9.07 -3.49 1.99
CA ALA A 112 9.93 -4.65 2.22
C ALA A 112 11.41 -4.31 1.94
N GLY A 113 11.66 -3.50 0.90
CA GLY A 113 12.97 -2.96 0.60
C GLY A 113 13.56 -2.14 1.75
N ILE A 114 12.75 -1.29 2.40
CA ILE A 114 13.19 -0.52 3.59
C ILE A 114 13.55 -1.44 4.75
N LYS A 115 12.85 -2.55 4.95
CA LYS A 115 13.13 -3.47 6.06
C LYS A 115 14.38 -4.33 5.85
N LYS A 116 14.69 -4.69 4.60
CA LYS A 116 15.77 -5.61 4.25
C LYS A 116 17.07 -4.90 3.86
N SER A 117 16.99 -3.76 3.18
CA SER A 117 18.12 -2.95 2.71
C SER A 117 17.67 -1.50 2.57
N PRO A 118 17.47 -0.79 3.69
CA PRO A 118 16.90 0.56 3.68
C PRO A 118 17.75 1.56 2.90
N GLU A 119 19.07 1.44 3.00
CA GLU A 119 20.00 2.35 2.34
C GLU A 119 20.01 2.17 0.82
N ASP A 120 19.95 0.92 0.33
CA ASP A 120 19.94 0.63 -1.11
C ASP A 120 18.69 1.22 -1.78
N LEU A 121 17.52 0.99 -1.20
CA LEU A 121 16.27 1.52 -1.73
C LEU A 121 16.23 3.05 -1.64
N LYS A 122 16.70 3.62 -0.53
CA LYS A 122 16.76 5.07 -0.35
C LYS A 122 17.70 5.71 -1.36
N LYS A 123 18.91 5.15 -1.50
CA LYS A 123 19.89 5.61 -2.48
C LYS A 123 19.33 5.52 -3.90
N PHE A 124 18.80 4.36 -4.29
CA PHE A 124 18.21 4.15 -5.61
C PHE A 124 17.11 5.18 -5.92
N ARG A 125 16.21 5.42 -4.98
CA ARG A 125 15.15 6.41 -5.14
C ARG A 125 15.68 7.84 -5.27
N THR A 126 16.69 8.20 -4.47
CA THR A 126 17.32 9.52 -4.50
C THR A 126 18.07 9.74 -5.82
N ASP A 127 18.91 8.79 -6.20
CA ASP A 127 19.72 8.88 -7.42
C ASP A 127 18.87 8.95 -8.69
N ASN A 128 17.67 8.38 -8.64
CA ASN A 128 16.76 8.32 -9.77
C ASN A 128 15.53 9.25 -9.63
N ASP A 129 15.51 10.18 -8.67
CA ASP A 129 14.39 11.11 -8.43
C ASP A 129 13.00 10.42 -8.34
N LEU A 130 12.94 9.25 -7.70
CA LEU A 130 11.71 8.49 -7.48
C LEU A 130 11.05 8.90 -6.16
N LYS A 131 10.37 10.04 -6.16
CA LYS A 131 9.80 10.65 -4.94
C LYS A 131 8.59 9.92 -4.41
N THR A 132 7.71 9.46 -5.28
CA THR A 132 6.42 8.87 -4.95
C THR A 132 6.29 7.42 -5.44
N VAL A 133 5.26 6.74 -4.98
CA VAL A 133 4.80 5.45 -5.48
C VAL A 133 3.28 5.57 -5.70
N PRO A 134 2.74 4.95 -6.74
CA PRO A 134 3.34 4.00 -7.68
C PRO A 134 4.33 4.64 -8.65
N ALA A 135 5.34 3.87 -9.10
CA ALA A 135 6.21 4.26 -10.19
C ALA A 135 6.45 3.08 -11.13
N VAL A 136 6.41 3.32 -12.43
CA VAL A 136 6.72 2.34 -13.48
C VAL A 136 7.83 2.90 -14.35
N PHE A 137 8.87 2.11 -14.57
CA PHE A 137 10.04 2.53 -15.32
C PHE A 137 10.71 1.34 -16.01
N ARG A 138 11.54 1.62 -17.02
CA ARG A 138 12.37 0.66 -17.69
C ARG A 138 13.80 0.73 -17.16
N VAL A 139 14.43 -0.41 -17.07
CA VAL A 139 15.82 -0.54 -16.62
C VAL A 139 16.58 -1.37 -17.63
N LYS A 140 17.79 -0.92 -17.98
CA LYS A 140 18.76 -1.67 -18.77
C LYS A 140 20.14 -1.48 -18.15
N ASP A 141 20.86 -2.59 -17.95
CA ASP A 141 22.19 -2.58 -17.34
C ASP A 141 22.23 -1.76 -16.04
N GLY A 142 21.23 -1.99 -15.15
CA GLY A 142 21.07 -1.32 -13.85
C GLY A 142 20.62 0.14 -13.92
N LYS A 143 20.43 0.74 -15.09
CA LYS A 143 20.08 2.15 -15.26
C LYS A 143 18.66 2.33 -15.74
N ILE A 144 17.94 3.30 -15.18
CA ILE A 144 16.62 3.69 -15.68
C ILE A 144 16.79 4.35 -17.05
N THR A 145 16.15 3.78 -18.07
CA THR A 145 16.17 4.26 -19.46
C THR A 145 14.92 5.07 -19.82
N ASP A 146 13.80 4.74 -19.24
CA ASP A 146 12.52 5.42 -19.45
C ASP A 146 11.66 5.33 -18.20
N ARG A 147 10.77 6.27 -17.99
CA ARG A 147 9.79 6.22 -16.89
C ARG A 147 8.44 6.72 -17.34
N MET A 148 7.41 6.10 -16.77
CA MET A 148 6.04 6.54 -16.94
C MET A 148 5.78 7.76 -16.06
N ASN A 149 5.15 8.78 -16.63
CA ASN A 149 4.59 9.88 -15.84
C ASN A 149 3.23 9.43 -15.27
N ILE A 150 3.15 9.29 -13.95
CA ILE A 150 1.93 8.92 -13.24
C ILE A 150 1.45 10.18 -12.51
N ASP A 151 0.29 10.69 -12.90
CA ASP A 151 -0.31 11.85 -12.25
C ASP A 151 -0.93 11.43 -10.90
N ASP A 152 -0.45 12.03 -9.82
CA ASP A 152 -0.89 11.71 -8.46
C ASP A 152 -2.37 12.11 -8.20
N LYS A 153 -2.90 13.06 -8.98
CA LYS A 153 -4.27 13.59 -8.80
C LYS A 153 -5.28 12.95 -9.74
N LEU A 154 -4.93 12.85 -11.01
CA LEU A 154 -5.82 12.34 -12.06
C LEU A 154 -5.77 10.83 -12.18
N GLY A 155 -4.71 10.20 -11.67
CA GLY A 155 -4.45 8.78 -11.83
C GLY A 155 -3.85 8.46 -13.20
N THR A 156 -3.81 7.18 -13.52
CA THR A 156 -3.26 6.65 -14.77
C THR A 156 -4.34 5.94 -15.55
N THR A 157 -4.41 6.17 -16.85
CA THR A 157 -5.35 5.49 -17.75
C THR A 157 -4.73 4.23 -18.39
N SER A 158 -5.59 3.34 -18.89
CA SER A 158 -5.14 2.17 -19.64
C SER A 158 -4.43 2.56 -20.92
N GLU A 159 -4.82 3.67 -21.57
CA GLU A 159 -4.21 4.18 -22.80
C GLU A 159 -2.78 4.67 -22.55
N GLU A 160 -2.54 5.35 -21.44
CA GLU A 160 -1.20 5.80 -21.04
C GLU A 160 -0.28 4.62 -20.74
N LEU A 161 -0.81 3.60 -20.04
CA LEU A 161 -0.09 2.34 -19.83
C LEU A 161 0.23 1.64 -21.15
N GLN A 162 -0.75 1.52 -22.03
CA GLN A 162 -0.53 0.89 -23.34
C GLN A 162 0.55 1.62 -24.14
N LYS A 163 0.50 2.96 -24.19
CA LYS A 163 1.55 3.77 -24.85
C LYS A 163 2.93 3.53 -24.26
N PHE A 164 3.03 3.42 -22.93
CA PHE A 164 4.31 3.12 -22.29
C PHE A 164 4.82 1.73 -22.65
N PHE A 165 3.96 0.70 -22.67
CA PHE A 165 4.36 -0.66 -22.98
C PHE A 165 4.64 -0.88 -24.48
N ASP A 166 3.97 -0.14 -25.38
CA ASP A 166 4.15 -0.24 -26.84
C ASP A 166 5.38 0.54 -27.36
N LYS A 167 5.91 1.45 -26.56
CA LYS A 167 7.11 2.21 -26.87
C LYS A 167 8.32 1.26 -26.89
N LYS A 168 8.96 1.14 -28.04
CA LYS A 168 10.18 0.33 -28.26
C LYS A 168 11.42 1.20 -28.10
#